data_91a72c99a754db8a3401356fa880085a
#
_entry.id   91a72c99a754db8a3401356fa880085a
#
_cell.length_a   1.000
_cell.length_b   1.000
_cell.length_c   1.000
_cell.angle_alpha   90.00
_cell.angle_beta   90.00
_cell.angle_gamma   90.00
#
_symmetry.space_group_name_H-M   'P 1'
#
loop_
_entity.id
_entity.type
_entity.pdbx_description
1 polymer ?
#
loop_
_entity_poly.entity_id
_entity_poly.type
_entity_poly.pdbx_seq_one_letter_code
_entity_poly.pdbx_strand_id
1 'polypeptide(L)'
;AQKNYQVQSPNRDIKVEVTVADKVTFAIVQDHSEVMNSAVSMTLQGGEVLGANPKVLKVTKTSVDKEIPSPFYKKDVVKDIYNEMQISFRGNYGLVFRVYNDGVAYRFTTKRKEPIVIADEEAVYNFPSDYKTFTAYVNSTKPTFEEQFFNSFEQPYANETITGLNDKRLKILPLLVDLGDGRKICITEADLEDFPGMFLNNETGKPSFKAVHAPYPKVKEQGGHNQLQMLVKERENYIAKTSGTRSFPWRAFIISRNDKELADCDMVYRLASPSRVNDISWIKPGKVAWDWWNDWNLYGVDFRAGINN
;
A
#
# COMPACT_ATOMS: atom_id res chain seq x y z
N ALA A 1 -30.34 6.33 4.11
CA ALA A 1 -30.60 4.90 3.85
C ALA A 1 -29.31 4.22 3.39
N GLN A 2 -29.01 3.06 3.94
CA GLN A 2 -27.88 2.22 3.57
C GLN A 2 -28.01 1.76 2.11
N LYS A 3 -26.90 1.75 1.38
CA LYS A 3 -26.79 1.20 0.02
C LYS A 3 -25.65 0.20 -0.05
N ASN A 4 -25.87 -0.93 -0.73
CA ASN A 4 -24.89 -1.97 -0.90
C ASN A 4 -24.55 -2.13 -2.37
N TYR A 5 -23.25 -2.29 -2.65
CA TYR A 5 -22.69 -2.52 -3.98
C TYR A 5 -21.70 -3.66 -3.92
N GLN A 6 -21.48 -4.33 -5.04
CA GLN A 6 -20.49 -5.42 -5.11
C GLN A 6 -19.79 -5.46 -6.45
N VAL A 7 -18.58 -5.98 -6.47
CA VAL A 7 -17.80 -6.33 -7.65
C VAL A 7 -17.04 -7.63 -7.37
N GLN A 8 -16.92 -8.50 -8.39
CA GLN A 8 -16.29 -9.82 -8.27
C GLN A 8 -15.06 -9.90 -9.17
N SER A 9 -14.14 -10.80 -8.84
CA SER A 9 -13.05 -11.19 -9.72
C SER A 9 -13.59 -11.84 -11.03
N PRO A 10 -12.81 -11.84 -12.11
CA PRO A 10 -13.21 -12.50 -13.36
C PRO A 10 -13.60 -13.98 -13.17
N ASN A 11 -12.88 -14.73 -12.33
CA ASN A 11 -13.20 -16.12 -11.98
C ASN A 11 -14.29 -16.28 -10.90
N ARG A 12 -14.79 -15.17 -10.32
CA ARG A 12 -15.84 -15.08 -9.30
C ARG A 12 -15.46 -15.62 -7.90
N ASP A 13 -14.21 -15.96 -7.65
CA ASP A 13 -13.77 -16.50 -6.37
C ASP A 13 -13.63 -15.43 -5.29
N ILE A 14 -13.27 -14.19 -5.69
CA ILE A 14 -13.10 -13.05 -4.79
C ILE A 14 -14.18 -12.03 -5.08
N LYS A 15 -14.77 -11.49 -4.02
CA LYS A 15 -15.80 -10.45 -4.11
C LYS A 15 -15.50 -9.33 -3.13
N VAL A 16 -15.74 -8.11 -3.56
CA VAL A 16 -15.79 -6.93 -2.69
C VAL A 16 -17.24 -6.50 -2.53
N GLU A 17 -17.68 -6.41 -1.29
CA GLU A 17 -18.99 -5.88 -0.90
C GLU A 17 -18.80 -4.52 -0.24
N VAL A 18 -19.37 -3.47 -0.83
CA VAL A 18 -19.24 -2.09 -0.33
C VAL A 18 -20.56 -1.65 0.25
N THR A 19 -20.52 -1.21 1.50
CA THR A 19 -21.68 -0.61 2.19
C THR A 19 -21.46 0.89 2.32
N VAL A 20 -22.43 1.65 1.84
CA VAL A 20 -22.48 3.12 1.95
C VAL A 20 -23.63 3.49 2.88
N ALA A 21 -23.29 3.97 4.07
CA ALA A 21 -24.20 4.43 5.12
C ALA A 21 -23.68 5.76 5.68
N ASP A 22 -23.56 5.91 6.99
CA ASP A 22 -22.89 7.07 7.62
C ASP A 22 -21.39 7.11 7.33
N LYS A 23 -20.82 5.93 7.03
CA LYS A 23 -19.45 5.74 6.56
C LYS A 23 -19.45 4.87 5.31
N VAL A 24 -18.30 4.83 4.62
CA VAL A 24 -18.03 3.82 3.60
C VAL A 24 -17.24 2.70 4.24
N THR A 25 -17.78 1.49 4.15
CA THR A 25 -17.10 0.26 4.56
C THR A 25 -17.08 -0.73 3.40
N PHE A 26 -16.11 -1.64 3.41
CA PHE A 26 -16.13 -2.75 2.48
C PHE A 26 -15.68 -4.03 3.17
N ALA A 27 -16.11 -5.16 2.62
CA ALA A 27 -15.65 -6.48 2.99
C ALA A 27 -15.05 -7.19 1.77
N ILE A 28 -13.98 -7.92 1.98
CA ILE A 28 -13.42 -8.86 1.01
C ILE A 28 -13.92 -10.25 1.40
N VAL A 29 -14.55 -10.91 0.45
CA VAL A 29 -15.10 -12.25 0.59
C VAL A 29 -14.40 -13.16 -0.40
N GLN A 30 -13.91 -14.31 0.06
CA GLN A 30 -13.35 -15.37 -0.77
C GLN A 30 -14.03 -16.69 -0.44
N ASP A 31 -14.46 -17.44 -1.46
CA ASP A 31 -15.14 -18.73 -1.28
C ASP A 31 -16.29 -18.64 -0.25
N HIS A 32 -17.12 -17.59 -0.35
CA HIS A 32 -18.27 -17.30 0.53
C HIS A 32 -17.94 -16.95 1.99
N SER A 33 -16.64 -16.78 2.34
CA SER A 33 -16.22 -16.40 3.67
C SER A 33 -15.58 -15.01 3.67
N GLU A 34 -15.97 -14.16 4.61
CA GLU A 34 -15.30 -12.87 4.82
C GLU A 34 -13.87 -13.14 5.29
N VAL A 35 -12.88 -12.55 4.59
CA VAL A 35 -11.46 -12.66 4.93
C VAL A 35 -10.94 -11.41 5.62
N MET A 36 -11.52 -10.25 5.31
CA MET A 36 -11.30 -9.00 6.04
C MET A 36 -12.39 -7.98 5.70
N ASN A 37 -12.54 -6.97 6.57
CA ASN A 37 -13.33 -5.78 6.27
C ASN A 37 -12.59 -4.50 6.65
N SER A 38 -13.05 -3.37 6.12
CA SER A 38 -12.41 -2.08 6.34
C SER A 38 -13.43 -0.95 6.39
N ALA A 39 -13.14 0.07 7.19
CA ALA A 39 -13.73 1.39 7.09
C ALA A 39 -12.69 2.35 6.50
N VAL A 40 -13.11 3.21 5.57
CA VAL A 40 -12.22 4.12 4.86
C VAL A 40 -12.77 5.54 4.82
N SER A 41 -11.90 6.49 5.11
CA SER A 41 -12.20 7.91 4.96
C SER A 41 -10.92 8.72 4.73
N MET A 42 -11.09 9.94 4.24
CA MET A 42 -9.98 10.87 4.03
C MET A 42 -10.40 12.24 4.53
N THR A 43 -9.68 12.78 5.50
CA THR A 43 -9.95 14.07 6.11
C THR A 43 -9.13 15.15 5.40
N LEU A 44 -9.81 16.18 4.91
CA LEU A 44 -9.17 17.35 4.33
C LEU A 44 -8.86 18.37 5.43
N GLN A 45 -7.84 19.18 5.23
CA GLN A 45 -7.60 20.35 6.06
C GLN A 45 -8.83 21.30 5.97
N GLY A 46 -9.36 21.70 7.11
CA GLY A 46 -10.65 22.41 7.17
C GLY A 46 -11.82 21.56 7.65
N GLY A 47 -11.59 20.25 7.86
CA GLY A 47 -12.52 19.36 8.56
C GLY A 47 -13.51 18.61 7.68
N GLU A 48 -13.49 18.79 6.36
CA GLU A 48 -14.29 17.95 5.45
C GLU A 48 -13.74 16.52 5.47
N VAL A 49 -14.64 15.53 5.62
CA VAL A 49 -14.27 14.11 5.62
C VAL A 49 -14.92 13.42 4.43
N LEU A 50 -14.10 13.03 3.46
CA LEU A 50 -14.51 12.21 2.32
C LEU A 50 -14.81 10.81 2.83
N GLY A 51 -16.00 10.30 2.56
CA GLY A 51 -16.48 9.01 3.10
C GLY A 51 -17.38 9.13 4.33
N ALA A 52 -17.54 10.33 4.93
CA ALA A 52 -18.53 10.57 5.98
C ALA A 52 -19.86 11.07 5.38
N ASN A 53 -20.97 10.45 5.78
CA ASN A 53 -22.32 10.71 5.27
C ASN A 53 -22.38 10.83 3.73
N PRO A 54 -21.76 9.90 3.00
CA PRO A 54 -21.53 10.00 1.57
C PRO A 54 -22.83 9.91 0.78
N LYS A 55 -22.97 10.74 -0.27
CA LYS A 55 -24.11 10.71 -1.19
C LYS A 55 -23.65 10.18 -2.54
N VAL A 56 -24.02 8.95 -2.86
CA VAL A 56 -23.67 8.31 -4.14
C VAL A 56 -24.39 9.02 -5.28
N LEU A 57 -23.64 9.44 -6.29
CA LEU A 57 -24.13 10.02 -7.53
C LEU A 57 -24.19 8.99 -8.64
N LYS A 58 -23.15 8.19 -8.80
CA LYS A 58 -23.03 7.21 -9.89
C LYS A 58 -22.18 6.02 -9.46
N VAL A 59 -22.55 4.85 -9.94
CA VAL A 59 -21.72 3.63 -9.87
C VAL A 59 -21.52 3.12 -11.29
N THR A 60 -20.26 2.85 -11.63
CA THR A 60 -19.89 2.29 -12.93
C THR A 60 -19.09 1.02 -12.70
N LYS A 61 -19.38 -0.03 -13.47
CA LYS A 61 -18.63 -1.29 -13.47
C LYS A 61 -18.07 -1.54 -14.87
N THR A 62 -16.81 -1.97 -14.92
CA THR A 62 -16.11 -2.30 -16.16
C THR A 62 -15.30 -3.57 -15.97
N SER A 63 -15.06 -4.28 -17.06
CA SER A 63 -14.14 -5.42 -17.11
C SER A 63 -12.97 -5.06 -18.01
N VAL A 64 -11.77 -5.41 -17.61
CA VAL A 64 -10.53 -5.16 -18.35
C VAL A 64 -9.81 -6.48 -18.55
N ASP A 65 -9.37 -6.72 -19.79
CA ASP A 65 -8.52 -7.83 -20.19
C ASP A 65 -7.48 -7.27 -21.16
N LYS A 66 -6.27 -7.06 -20.68
CA LYS A 66 -5.17 -6.49 -21.48
C LYS A 66 -3.83 -7.09 -21.06
N GLU A 67 -2.81 -6.85 -21.87
CA GLU A 67 -1.43 -7.21 -21.64
C GLU A 67 -0.57 -5.95 -21.42
N ILE A 68 0.36 -6.03 -20.49
CA ILE A 68 1.37 -5.00 -20.23
C ILE A 68 2.72 -5.55 -20.66
N PRO A 69 3.36 -5.02 -21.71
CA PRO A 69 4.73 -5.34 -22.04
C PRO A 69 5.67 -4.95 -20.90
N SER A 70 6.54 -5.85 -20.48
CA SER A 70 7.38 -5.67 -19.28
C SER A 70 8.81 -6.18 -19.46
N PRO A 71 9.61 -5.56 -20.36
CA PRO A 71 10.89 -6.10 -20.83
C PRO A 71 11.97 -6.21 -19.76
N PHE A 72 11.81 -5.57 -18.59
CA PHE A 72 12.79 -5.60 -17.49
C PHE A 72 12.23 -6.21 -16.21
N TYR A 73 11.11 -6.90 -16.30
CA TYR A 73 10.46 -7.56 -15.18
C TYR A 73 10.73 -9.07 -15.20
N LYS A 74 10.25 -9.80 -14.19
CA LYS A 74 10.35 -11.27 -14.13
C LYS A 74 9.57 -12.01 -15.23
N LYS A 75 8.71 -11.31 -15.97
CA LYS A 75 7.89 -11.78 -17.09
C LYS A 75 7.96 -10.76 -18.22
N ASP A 76 8.06 -11.19 -19.45
CA ASP A 76 8.09 -10.30 -20.63
C ASP A 76 6.77 -9.59 -20.86
N VAL A 77 5.68 -10.26 -20.47
CA VAL A 77 4.31 -9.76 -20.57
C VAL A 77 3.56 -10.09 -19.29
N VAL A 78 2.90 -9.10 -18.72
CA VAL A 78 2.02 -9.26 -17.55
C VAL A 78 0.57 -9.12 -18.00
N LYS A 79 -0.25 -10.13 -17.70
CA LYS A 79 -1.70 -10.07 -17.92
C LYS A 79 -2.37 -9.20 -16.86
N ASP A 80 -3.11 -8.19 -17.29
CA ASP A 80 -3.84 -7.27 -16.42
C ASP A 80 -5.34 -7.47 -16.63
N ILE A 81 -5.91 -8.43 -15.90
CA ILE A 81 -7.29 -8.89 -16.03
C ILE A 81 -8.01 -8.67 -14.72
N TYR A 82 -9.02 -7.80 -14.71
CA TYR A 82 -9.78 -7.46 -13.53
C TYR A 82 -11.17 -6.92 -13.84
N ASN A 83 -12.04 -6.91 -12.83
CA ASN A 83 -13.27 -6.13 -12.84
C ASN A 83 -13.09 -4.91 -11.92
N GLU A 84 -13.61 -3.78 -12.35
CA GLU A 84 -13.51 -2.50 -11.64
C GLU A 84 -14.91 -1.96 -11.32
N MET A 85 -15.06 -1.43 -10.12
CA MET A 85 -16.22 -0.65 -9.71
C MET A 85 -15.78 0.74 -9.26
N GLN A 86 -16.35 1.76 -9.87
CA GLN A 86 -16.14 3.16 -9.49
C GLN A 86 -17.41 3.70 -8.86
N ILE A 87 -17.32 4.25 -7.66
CA ILE A 87 -18.41 4.91 -6.95
C ILE A 87 -18.06 6.40 -6.86
N SER A 88 -18.88 7.23 -7.51
CA SER A 88 -18.74 8.69 -7.45
C SER A 88 -19.69 9.26 -6.42
N PHE A 89 -19.21 10.18 -5.60
CA PHE A 89 -19.96 10.83 -4.53
C PHE A 89 -20.13 12.33 -4.78
N ARG A 90 -21.14 12.92 -4.15
CA ARG A 90 -21.26 14.37 -4.06
C ARG A 90 -20.01 14.93 -3.35
N GLY A 91 -19.51 16.09 -3.82
CA GLY A 91 -18.26 16.67 -3.29
C GLY A 91 -17.05 16.38 -4.17
N ASN A 92 -17.28 15.91 -5.42
CA ASN A 92 -16.23 15.70 -6.42
C ASN A 92 -15.13 14.75 -5.96
N TYR A 93 -15.51 13.62 -5.37
CA TYR A 93 -14.62 12.52 -5.02
C TYR A 93 -15.24 11.17 -5.34
N GLY A 94 -14.47 10.15 -5.30
CA GLY A 94 -14.90 8.78 -5.54
C GLY A 94 -13.99 7.74 -4.92
N LEU A 95 -14.44 6.50 -4.97
CA LEU A 95 -13.68 5.30 -4.65
C LEU A 95 -13.68 4.38 -5.86
N VAL A 96 -12.52 3.81 -6.13
CA VAL A 96 -12.32 2.81 -7.18
C VAL A 96 -11.88 1.51 -6.52
N PHE A 97 -12.58 0.43 -6.84
CA PHE A 97 -12.23 -0.94 -6.44
C PHE A 97 -11.87 -1.75 -7.67
N ARG A 98 -10.72 -2.39 -7.66
CA ARG A 98 -10.31 -3.41 -8.64
C ARG A 98 -10.26 -4.76 -7.98
N VAL A 99 -10.85 -5.75 -8.63
CA VAL A 99 -10.86 -7.14 -8.15
C VAL A 99 -10.24 -8.03 -9.21
N TYR A 100 -9.12 -8.60 -8.87
CA TYR A 100 -8.33 -9.56 -9.63
C TYR A 100 -8.64 -10.98 -9.14
N ASN A 101 -8.20 -12.00 -9.89
CA ASN A 101 -8.30 -13.39 -9.42
C ASN A 101 -7.36 -13.71 -8.23
N ASP A 102 -6.37 -12.84 -7.99
CA ASP A 102 -5.36 -12.96 -6.95
C ASP A 102 -5.33 -11.77 -5.97
N GLY A 103 -6.42 -10.99 -5.89
CA GLY A 103 -6.55 -9.96 -4.86
C GLY A 103 -7.43 -8.78 -5.22
N VAL A 104 -7.40 -7.80 -4.35
CA VAL A 104 -8.24 -6.60 -4.37
C VAL A 104 -7.38 -5.36 -4.17
N ALA A 105 -7.73 -4.27 -4.83
CA ALA A 105 -7.19 -2.96 -4.52
C ALA A 105 -8.28 -1.90 -4.51
N TYR A 106 -8.11 -0.88 -3.65
CA TYR A 106 -8.95 0.31 -3.70
C TYR A 106 -8.10 1.59 -3.63
N ARG A 107 -8.66 2.68 -4.13
CA ARG A 107 -8.11 4.02 -3.95
C ARG A 107 -9.19 5.09 -3.96
N PHE A 108 -8.90 6.20 -3.31
CA PHE A 108 -9.65 7.44 -3.49
C PHE A 108 -9.31 8.11 -4.82
N THR A 109 -10.26 8.88 -5.34
CA THR A 109 -10.07 9.81 -6.45
C THR A 109 -10.75 11.14 -6.12
N THR A 110 -10.20 12.25 -6.60
CA THR A 110 -10.81 13.57 -6.50
C THR A 110 -10.87 14.26 -7.85
N LYS A 111 -11.84 15.16 -8.02
CA LYS A 111 -12.04 15.98 -9.25
C LYS A 111 -12.36 17.42 -8.84
N ARG A 112 -11.46 18.01 -8.07
CA ARG A 112 -11.57 19.40 -7.60
C ARG A 112 -10.71 20.33 -8.44
N LYS A 113 -11.14 21.58 -8.59
CA LYS A 113 -10.39 22.57 -9.38
C LYS A 113 -9.14 23.04 -8.63
N GLU A 114 -9.32 23.33 -7.34
CA GLU A 114 -8.24 23.85 -6.50
C GLU A 114 -7.40 22.73 -5.87
N PRO A 115 -6.12 22.98 -5.58
CA PRO A 115 -5.30 22.08 -4.79
C PRO A 115 -5.98 21.74 -3.45
N ILE A 116 -5.71 20.57 -2.94
CA ILE A 116 -6.25 20.09 -1.65
C ILE A 116 -5.12 19.70 -0.71
N VAL A 117 -5.42 19.83 0.57
CA VAL A 117 -4.53 19.41 1.66
C VAL A 117 -5.21 18.30 2.43
N ILE A 118 -4.54 17.17 2.52
CA ILE A 118 -5.02 15.97 3.21
C ILE A 118 -4.46 15.99 4.63
N ALA A 119 -5.35 16.11 5.61
CA ALA A 119 -4.96 16.06 7.02
C ALA A 119 -4.68 14.64 7.49
N ASP A 120 -5.51 13.67 7.07
CA ASP A 120 -5.38 12.25 7.45
C ASP A 120 -6.10 11.33 6.45
N GLU A 121 -5.67 10.08 6.39
CA GLU A 121 -6.37 8.98 5.72
C GLU A 121 -6.63 7.88 6.73
N GLU A 122 -7.89 7.59 7.01
CA GLU A 122 -8.29 6.47 7.84
C GLU A 122 -8.47 5.21 6.98
N ALA A 123 -7.75 4.15 7.34
CA ALA A 123 -7.94 2.81 6.82
C ALA A 123 -7.73 1.82 7.97
N VAL A 124 -8.78 1.09 8.32
CA VAL A 124 -8.78 0.09 9.39
C VAL A 124 -9.10 -1.26 8.78
N TYR A 125 -8.19 -2.21 8.90
CA TYR A 125 -8.29 -3.55 8.33
C TYR A 125 -8.58 -4.55 9.44
N ASN A 126 -9.83 -5.00 9.53
CA ASN A 126 -10.30 -5.93 10.54
C ASN A 126 -10.31 -7.35 10.00
N PHE A 127 -9.88 -8.30 10.81
CA PHE A 127 -9.86 -9.71 10.50
C PHE A 127 -10.85 -10.48 11.39
N PRO A 128 -11.51 -11.54 10.87
CA PRO A 128 -12.48 -12.30 11.65
C PRO A 128 -11.86 -13.15 12.77
N SER A 129 -10.54 -13.34 12.76
CA SER A 129 -9.80 -14.08 13.79
C SER A 129 -8.43 -13.47 14.04
N ASP A 130 -7.83 -13.84 15.17
CA ASP A 130 -6.47 -13.40 15.52
C ASP A 130 -5.42 -14.26 14.82
N TYR A 131 -5.25 -14.00 13.55
CA TYR A 131 -4.33 -14.72 12.65
C TYR A 131 -2.88 -14.45 12.96
N LYS A 132 -2.01 -15.41 12.63
CA LYS A 132 -0.55 -15.19 12.60
C LYS A 132 -0.16 -14.26 11.46
N THR A 133 0.94 -13.57 11.64
CA THR A 133 1.49 -12.63 10.67
C THR A 133 2.96 -12.88 10.41
N PHE A 134 3.42 -12.44 9.25
CA PHE A 134 4.84 -12.22 8.97
C PHE A 134 5.02 -10.72 8.81
N THR A 135 5.54 -10.11 9.85
CA THR A 135 5.55 -8.65 10.02
C THR A 135 6.96 -8.15 10.29
N ALA A 136 7.42 -7.17 9.52
CA ALA A 136 8.62 -6.45 9.83
C ALA A 136 8.29 -5.16 10.57
N TYR A 137 8.91 -4.94 11.72
CA TYR A 137 8.87 -3.67 12.42
C TYR A 137 9.85 -2.68 11.81
N VAL A 138 9.60 -1.39 12.00
CA VAL A 138 10.65 -0.40 11.84
C VAL A 138 11.83 -0.72 12.77
N ASN A 139 13.05 -0.39 12.37
CA ASN A 139 14.22 -0.66 13.21
C ASN A 139 14.22 0.16 14.53
N SER A 140 13.64 1.36 14.50
CA SER A 140 13.56 2.23 15.66
C SER A 140 12.69 1.62 16.77
N THR A 141 13.20 1.64 18.01
CA THR A 141 12.48 1.28 19.24
C THR A 141 12.09 2.50 20.07
N LYS A 142 12.15 3.70 19.47
CA LYS A 142 11.78 4.95 20.14
C LYS A 142 10.31 4.95 20.54
N PRO A 143 9.93 5.65 21.64
CA PRO A 143 8.61 5.53 22.25
C PRO A 143 7.47 6.14 21.42
N THR A 144 7.77 7.09 20.53
CA THR A 144 6.75 7.78 19.73
C THR A 144 6.85 7.41 18.25
N PHE A 145 5.73 7.42 17.53
CA PHE A 145 5.74 7.19 16.09
C PHE A 145 6.50 8.27 15.34
N GLU A 146 6.48 9.51 15.80
CA GLU A 146 7.29 10.59 15.21
C GLU A 146 8.78 10.23 15.18
N GLU A 147 9.30 9.71 16.27
CA GLU A 147 10.69 9.27 16.32
C GLU A 147 10.97 8.01 15.51
N GLN A 148 9.93 7.22 15.22
CA GLN A 148 10.03 5.99 14.42
C GLN A 148 9.95 6.23 12.91
N PHE A 149 9.46 7.38 12.45
CA PHE A 149 9.39 7.69 11.01
C PHE A 149 10.76 7.83 10.35
N PHE A 150 11.80 8.12 11.12
CA PHE A 150 13.18 8.06 10.65
C PHE A 150 13.83 6.75 11.11
N ASN A 151 13.94 5.80 10.21
CA ASN A 151 14.43 4.46 10.54
C ASN A 151 14.97 3.73 9.31
N SER A 152 15.61 2.57 9.53
CA SER A 152 15.87 1.57 8.49
C SER A 152 14.81 0.46 8.52
N PHE A 153 14.72 -0.31 7.44
CA PHE A 153 13.74 -1.39 7.29
C PHE A 153 14.39 -2.79 7.37
N GLU A 154 15.65 -2.86 7.76
CA GLU A 154 16.45 -4.07 7.84
C GLU A 154 16.21 -4.80 9.16
N GLN A 155 15.06 -5.47 9.27
CA GLN A 155 14.69 -6.23 10.46
C GLN A 155 14.20 -7.63 10.09
N PRO A 156 14.50 -8.66 10.92
CA PRO A 156 13.85 -9.95 10.82
C PRO A 156 12.34 -9.85 10.93
N TYR A 157 11.62 -10.73 10.25
CA TYR A 157 10.18 -10.83 10.40
C TYR A 157 9.79 -11.39 11.76
N ALA A 158 8.86 -10.73 12.45
CA ALA A 158 8.14 -11.27 13.59
C ALA A 158 7.03 -12.22 13.07
N ASN A 159 6.89 -13.38 13.71
CA ASN A 159 5.83 -14.33 13.42
C ASN A 159 4.93 -14.47 14.65
N GLU A 160 4.05 -13.51 14.83
CA GLU A 160 3.15 -13.38 15.98
C GLU A 160 1.70 -13.22 15.49
N THR A 161 0.73 -13.43 16.39
CA THR A 161 -0.66 -13.10 16.06
C THR A 161 -0.85 -11.59 15.99
N ILE A 162 -1.91 -11.13 15.32
CA ILE A 162 -2.19 -9.69 15.17
C ILE A 162 -2.24 -9.00 16.53
N THR A 163 -2.93 -9.60 17.52
CA THR A 163 -3.05 -9.02 18.87
C THR A 163 -1.76 -9.18 19.71
N GLY A 164 -0.89 -10.11 19.34
CA GLY A 164 0.42 -10.33 19.98
C GLY A 164 1.50 -9.34 19.53
N LEU A 165 1.30 -8.67 18.40
CA LEU A 165 2.26 -7.69 17.89
C LEU A 165 2.38 -6.50 18.83
N ASN A 166 3.60 -5.92 18.91
CA ASN A 166 3.86 -4.72 19.70
C ASN A 166 3.14 -3.49 19.12
N ASP A 167 2.10 -3.03 19.80
CA ASP A 167 1.26 -1.89 19.41
C ASP A 167 1.94 -0.51 19.53
N LYS A 168 3.16 -0.46 20.07
CA LYS A 168 4.00 0.76 20.17
C LYS A 168 5.05 0.86 19.07
N ARG A 169 5.14 -0.13 18.20
CA ARG A 169 6.08 -0.15 17.07
C ARG A 169 5.35 -0.19 15.74
N LEU A 170 5.72 0.71 14.85
CA LEU A 170 5.21 0.74 13.47
C LEU A 170 5.65 -0.51 12.71
N LYS A 171 4.75 -1.01 11.86
CA LYS A 171 4.97 -2.11 10.94
C LYS A 171 5.09 -1.53 9.54
N ILE A 172 6.04 -2.05 8.79
CA ILE A 172 6.24 -1.67 7.39
C ILE A 172 5.44 -2.59 6.46
N LEU A 173 5.20 -2.12 5.25
CA LEU A 173 4.66 -2.92 4.16
C LEU A 173 5.78 -3.54 3.30
N PRO A 174 5.54 -4.69 2.67
CA PRO A 174 4.32 -5.51 2.75
C PRO A 174 4.19 -6.25 4.09
N LEU A 175 2.94 -6.43 4.57
CA LEU A 175 2.63 -7.19 5.77
C LEU A 175 1.75 -8.40 5.37
N LEU A 176 2.16 -9.59 5.78
CA LEU A 176 1.50 -10.84 5.45
C LEU A 176 0.71 -11.37 6.64
N VAL A 177 -0.56 -11.71 6.41
CA VAL A 177 -1.45 -12.38 7.36
C VAL A 177 -1.72 -13.80 6.87
N ASP A 178 -1.45 -14.80 7.71
CA ASP A 178 -1.69 -16.21 7.44
C ASP A 178 -3.07 -16.60 7.98
N LEU A 179 -4.00 -16.95 7.10
CA LEU A 179 -5.37 -17.31 7.47
C LEU A 179 -5.50 -18.72 8.09
N GLY A 180 -4.40 -19.46 8.21
CA GLY A 180 -4.32 -20.73 8.92
C GLY A 180 -4.75 -21.97 8.12
N ASP A 181 -5.24 -21.80 6.89
CA ASP A 181 -5.71 -22.88 6.01
C ASP A 181 -4.91 -22.96 4.69
N GLY A 182 -3.72 -22.40 4.67
CA GLY A 182 -2.86 -22.25 3.48
C GLY A 182 -3.04 -20.93 2.75
N ARG A 183 -4.19 -20.27 2.92
CA ARG A 183 -4.45 -18.95 2.34
C ARG A 183 -3.71 -17.85 3.09
N LYS A 184 -3.35 -16.81 2.35
CA LYS A 184 -2.67 -15.64 2.91
C LYS A 184 -3.21 -14.35 2.30
N ILE A 185 -3.19 -13.29 3.09
CA ILE A 185 -3.42 -11.91 2.63
C ILE A 185 -2.13 -11.12 2.83
N CYS A 186 -1.63 -10.53 1.75
CA CYS A 186 -0.53 -9.58 1.82
C CYS A 186 -1.06 -8.16 1.64
N ILE A 187 -0.90 -7.33 2.67
CA ILE A 187 -1.27 -5.91 2.63
C ILE A 187 -0.09 -5.14 2.08
N THR A 188 -0.32 -4.35 1.04
CA THR A 188 0.69 -3.49 0.44
C THR A 188 0.05 -2.26 -0.22
N GLU A 189 0.85 -1.45 -0.89
CA GLU A 189 0.42 -0.28 -1.64
C GLU A 189 1.09 -0.21 -3.01
N ALA A 190 0.52 0.56 -3.91
CA ALA A 190 1.07 0.80 -5.23
C ALA A 190 0.75 2.21 -5.72
N ASP A 191 1.51 2.68 -6.72
CA ASP A 191 1.32 4.00 -7.34
C ASP A 191 1.45 5.14 -6.30
N LEU A 192 2.49 5.06 -5.47
CA LEU A 192 2.76 6.00 -4.39
C LEU A 192 3.43 7.26 -4.95
N GLU A 193 2.61 8.25 -5.29
CA GLU A 193 3.05 9.55 -5.80
C GLU A 193 2.47 10.70 -4.99
N ASP A 194 3.29 11.69 -4.62
CA ASP A 194 2.89 12.89 -3.85
C ASP A 194 2.02 12.59 -2.63
N PHE A 195 2.35 11.49 -1.95
CA PHE A 195 1.62 11.01 -0.78
C PHE A 195 2.58 10.21 0.11
N PRO A 196 2.45 10.23 1.44
CA PRO A 196 3.30 9.44 2.32
C PRO A 196 3.03 7.94 2.17
N GLY A 197 4.09 7.13 2.29
CA GLY A 197 3.95 5.69 2.45
C GLY A 197 3.18 5.34 3.71
N MET A 198 2.41 4.25 3.64
CA MET A 198 1.59 3.77 4.74
C MET A 198 2.40 2.84 5.64
N PHE A 199 2.44 3.16 6.94
CA PHE A 199 2.75 2.20 7.99
C PHE A 199 1.45 1.58 8.50
N LEU A 200 1.55 0.43 9.16
CA LEU A 200 0.44 -0.17 9.88
C LEU A 200 0.76 -0.23 11.37
N ASN A 201 -0.26 -0.10 12.20
CA ASN A 201 -0.20 -0.44 13.60
C ASN A 201 -1.38 -1.33 13.98
N ASN A 202 -1.15 -2.33 14.85
CA ASN A 202 -2.23 -3.13 15.38
C ASN A 202 -2.99 -2.37 16.47
N GLU A 203 -4.28 -2.61 16.60
CA GLU A 203 -5.08 -2.10 17.70
C GLU A 203 -5.02 -3.07 18.88
N THR A 204 -4.82 -2.53 20.09
CA THR A 204 -4.71 -3.33 21.32
C THR A 204 -5.95 -4.22 21.52
N GLY A 205 -5.73 -5.52 21.64
CA GLY A 205 -6.79 -6.49 21.91
C GLY A 205 -7.78 -6.76 20.78
N LYS A 206 -7.51 -6.27 19.57
CA LYS A 206 -8.34 -6.49 18.38
C LYS A 206 -7.51 -7.08 17.24
N PRO A 207 -8.05 -8.04 16.48
CA PRO A 207 -7.39 -8.55 15.28
C PRO A 207 -7.54 -7.55 14.13
N SER A 208 -6.94 -6.39 14.26
CA SER A 208 -7.04 -5.31 13.28
C SER A 208 -5.76 -4.51 13.16
N PHE A 209 -5.57 -3.93 11.97
CA PHE A 209 -4.53 -2.94 11.69
C PHE A 209 -5.15 -1.61 11.33
N LYS A 210 -4.49 -0.54 11.77
CA LYS A 210 -4.81 0.83 11.39
C LYS A 210 -3.65 1.43 10.60
N ALA A 211 -3.95 2.14 9.52
CA ALA A 211 -2.98 2.91 8.77
C ALA A 211 -2.40 4.05 9.61
N VAL A 212 -1.12 4.29 9.46
CA VAL A 212 -0.39 5.40 10.09
C VAL A 212 0.46 6.08 9.01
N HIS A 213 0.32 7.37 8.86
CA HIS A 213 1.06 8.17 7.89
C HIS A 213 1.93 9.21 8.58
N ALA A 214 3.17 9.36 8.11
CA ALA A 214 4.02 10.44 8.58
C ALA A 214 3.47 11.79 8.09
N PRO A 215 3.31 12.79 8.97
CA PRO A 215 2.92 14.12 8.54
C PRO A 215 3.95 14.77 7.61
N TYR A 216 3.50 15.70 6.78
CA TYR A 216 4.32 16.34 5.75
C TYR A 216 5.52 17.08 6.36
N PRO A 217 6.73 16.94 5.78
CA PRO A 217 7.92 17.64 6.25
C PRO A 217 7.80 19.14 6.10
N LYS A 218 7.95 19.90 7.21
CA LYS A 218 7.97 21.36 7.22
C LYS A 218 9.39 21.91 7.18
N VAL A 219 10.23 21.45 8.10
CA VAL A 219 11.65 21.84 8.16
C VAL A 219 12.51 20.60 7.94
N LYS A 220 13.45 20.70 7.02
CA LYS A 220 14.41 19.63 6.70
C LYS A 220 15.82 20.16 6.80
N GLU A 221 16.71 19.35 7.35
CA GLU A 221 18.15 19.63 7.45
C GLU A 221 18.96 18.48 6.86
N GLN A 222 20.03 18.79 6.17
CA GLN A 222 20.99 17.78 5.74
C GLN A 222 21.71 17.20 6.96
N GLY A 223 21.87 15.88 7.01
CA GLY A 223 22.47 15.19 8.15
C GLY A 223 22.52 13.68 7.97
N GLY A 224 22.49 12.96 9.08
CA GLY A 224 22.54 11.50 9.09
C GLY A 224 23.92 10.94 8.72
N HIS A 225 23.94 9.67 8.31
CA HIS A 225 25.18 8.98 7.94
C HIS A 225 25.87 9.71 6.76
N ASN A 226 27.12 10.12 6.98
CA ASN A 226 27.92 10.86 6.00
C ASN A 226 27.25 12.12 5.40
N GLN A 227 26.33 12.75 6.12
CA GLN A 227 25.56 13.91 5.63
C GLN A 227 24.76 13.65 4.35
N LEU A 228 24.37 12.40 4.09
CA LEU A 228 23.69 12.01 2.85
C LEU A 228 22.16 11.98 2.97
N GLN A 229 21.63 12.33 4.14
CA GLN A 229 20.20 12.22 4.42
C GLN A 229 19.59 13.58 4.70
N MET A 230 18.30 13.74 4.37
CA MET A 230 17.50 14.90 4.75
C MET A 230 16.67 14.54 5.99
N LEU A 231 17.07 15.05 7.14
CA LEU A 231 16.39 14.83 8.41
C LEU A 231 15.21 15.79 8.53
N VAL A 232 14.03 15.25 8.82
CA VAL A 232 12.84 16.06 9.10
C VAL A 232 12.92 16.55 10.55
N LYS A 233 12.97 17.87 10.77
CA LYS A 233 13.04 18.51 12.08
C LYS A 233 11.69 18.97 12.60
N GLU A 234 10.83 19.43 11.69
CA GLU A 234 9.47 19.83 11.99
C GLU A 234 8.53 19.29 10.93
N ARG A 235 7.31 18.99 11.33
CA ARG A 235 6.26 18.53 10.45
C ARG A 235 5.08 19.48 10.45
N GLU A 236 4.33 19.44 9.37
CA GLU A 236 3.04 20.10 9.25
C GLU A 236 1.95 19.29 10.00
N ASN A 237 0.76 19.88 10.14
CA ASN A 237 -0.40 19.21 10.71
C ASN A 237 -1.26 18.50 9.65
N TYR A 238 -0.66 18.13 8.53
CA TYR A 238 -1.29 17.40 7.42
C TYR A 238 -0.29 16.41 6.82
N ILE A 239 -0.79 15.41 6.09
CA ILE A 239 0.05 14.36 5.51
C ILE A 239 0.42 14.61 4.05
N ALA A 240 -0.40 15.33 3.29
CA ALA A 240 -0.11 15.65 1.90
C ALA A 240 -0.74 16.98 1.45
N LYS A 241 -0.05 17.66 0.53
CA LYS A 241 -0.58 18.79 -0.24
C LYS A 241 -0.45 18.46 -1.71
N THR A 242 -1.55 18.48 -2.45
CA THR A 242 -1.59 17.90 -3.79
C THR A 242 -2.62 18.57 -4.70
N SER A 243 -2.60 18.23 -5.99
CA SER A 243 -3.60 18.72 -6.94
C SER A 243 -5.01 18.26 -6.56
N GLY A 244 -6.01 19.08 -6.85
CA GLY A 244 -7.41 18.76 -6.55
C GLY A 244 -8.00 17.65 -7.42
N THR A 245 -7.46 17.47 -8.64
CA THR A 245 -7.86 16.38 -9.53
C THR A 245 -6.74 15.36 -9.59
N ARG A 246 -6.96 14.21 -8.95
CA ARG A 246 -5.99 13.11 -8.91
C ARG A 246 -6.59 11.78 -8.50
N SER A 247 -5.81 10.72 -8.72
CA SER A 247 -5.95 9.44 -8.04
C SER A 247 -4.94 9.33 -6.90
N PHE A 248 -5.34 8.74 -5.77
CA PHE A 248 -4.49 8.49 -4.62
C PHE A 248 -3.82 7.11 -4.75
N PRO A 249 -2.81 6.80 -3.91
CA PRO A 249 -2.19 5.48 -3.93
C PRO A 249 -3.20 4.35 -3.78
N TRP A 250 -2.92 3.23 -4.41
CA TRP A 250 -3.68 2.01 -4.21
C TRP A 250 -3.34 1.39 -2.86
N ARG A 251 -4.37 1.00 -2.12
CA ARG A 251 -4.29 0.07 -1.01
C ARG A 251 -4.61 -1.31 -1.57
N ALA A 252 -3.63 -2.21 -1.50
CA ALA A 252 -3.69 -3.49 -2.21
C ALA A 252 -3.64 -4.67 -1.23
N PHE A 253 -4.45 -5.66 -1.50
CA PHE A 253 -4.59 -6.90 -0.74
C PHE A 253 -4.40 -8.07 -1.70
N ILE A 254 -3.19 -8.63 -1.72
CA ILE A 254 -2.89 -9.83 -2.47
C ILE A 254 -3.47 -11.00 -1.70
N ILE A 255 -4.29 -11.83 -2.34
CA ILE A 255 -4.95 -12.97 -1.72
C ILE A 255 -4.50 -14.23 -2.45
N SER A 256 -3.82 -15.10 -1.73
CA SER A 256 -3.28 -16.35 -2.29
C SER A 256 -3.91 -17.57 -1.59
N ARG A 257 -4.02 -18.66 -2.32
CA ARG A 257 -4.45 -19.97 -1.79
C ARG A 257 -3.26 -20.77 -1.25
N ASN A 258 -2.05 -20.40 -1.66
CA ASN A 258 -0.79 -21.05 -1.27
C ASN A 258 0.39 -20.11 -1.52
N ASP A 259 1.57 -20.49 -1.03
CA ASP A 259 2.79 -19.67 -1.11
C ASP A 259 3.29 -19.49 -2.55
N LYS A 260 3.06 -20.45 -3.44
CA LYS A 260 3.45 -20.35 -4.84
C LYS A 260 2.69 -19.23 -5.56
N GLU A 261 1.38 -19.11 -5.33
CA GLU A 261 0.57 -18.03 -5.90
C GLU A 261 1.02 -16.66 -5.38
N LEU A 262 1.39 -16.57 -4.10
CA LEU A 262 1.91 -15.34 -3.52
C LEU A 262 3.23 -14.92 -4.19
N ALA A 263 4.15 -15.85 -4.41
CA ALA A 263 5.43 -15.58 -5.05
C ALA A 263 5.28 -15.18 -6.54
N ASP A 264 4.27 -15.70 -7.23
CA ASP A 264 4.01 -15.40 -8.65
C ASP A 264 3.13 -14.16 -8.89
N CYS A 265 2.67 -13.49 -7.83
CA CYS A 265 1.76 -12.36 -7.94
C CYS A 265 2.43 -11.13 -8.56
N ASP A 266 1.72 -10.48 -9.49
CA ASP A 266 2.16 -9.27 -10.19
C ASP A 266 1.27 -8.05 -9.87
N MET A 267 0.48 -8.10 -8.79
CA MET A 267 -0.56 -7.09 -8.54
C MET A 267 0.01 -5.68 -8.44
N VAL A 268 1.11 -5.47 -7.71
CA VAL A 268 1.72 -4.13 -7.58
C VAL A 268 2.17 -3.60 -8.94
N TYR A 269 2.74 -4.46 -9.78
CA TYR A 269 3.14 -4.09 -11.14
C TYR A 269 1.93 -3.71 -12.01
N ARG A 270 0.82 -4.46 -11.91
CA ARG A 270 -0.43 -4.18 -12.66
C ARG A 270 -1.15 -2.90 -12.22
N LEU A 271 -1.01 -2.53 -10.93
CA LEU A 271 -1.62 -1.34 -10.36
C LEU A 271 -0.81 -0.07 -10.61
N ALA A 272 0.48 -0.18 -10.84
CA ALA A 272 1.37 0.95 -11.08
C ALA A 272 1.00 1.69 -12.37
N SER A 273 1.17 3.00 -12.35
CA SER A 273 1.06 3.84 -13.56
C SER A 273 2.12 3.44 -14.58
N PRO A 274 1.84 3.58 -15.89
CA PRO A 274 2.83 3.31 -16.93
C PRO A 274 4.10 4.14 -16.73
N SER A 275 5.24 3.57 -17.17
CA SER A 275 6.51 4.30 -17.17
C SER A 275 6.40 5.61 -17.95
N ARG A 276 7.00 6.67 -17.41
CA ARG A 276 7.13 7.97 -18.07
C ARG A 276 8.50 8.19 -18.71
N VAL A 277 9.36 7.17 -18.66
CA VAL A 277 10.66 7.18 -19.34
C VAL A 277 10.43 6.85 -20.80
N ASN A 278 10.64 7.83 -21.68
CA ASN A 278 10.36 7.70 -23.11
C ASN A 278 11.42 6.85 -23.85
N ASP A 279 12.69 7.00 -23.50
CA ASP A 279 13.78 6.20 -24.07
C ASP A 279 14.38 5.28 -23.03
N ILE A 280 14.16 3.99 -23.20
CA ILE A 280 14.66 2.92 -22.35
C ILE A 280 15.78 2.11 -23.04
N SER A 281 16.25 2.51 -24.22
CA SER A 281 17.22 1.76 -25.02
C SER A 281 18.58 1.60 -24.35
N TRP A 282 18.92 2.49 -23.42
CA TRP A 282 20.15 2.49 -22.64
C TRP A 282 20.10 1.50 -21.45
N ILE A 283 18.91 1.06 -21.02
CA ILE A 283 18.76 0.12 -19.92
C ILE A 283 19.09 -1.27 -20.41
N LYS A 284 20.16 -1.87 -19.88
CA LYS A 284 20.59 -3.22 -20.24
C LYS A 284 20.74 -4.03 -18.96
N PRO A 285 19.94 -5.08 -18.77
CA PRO A 285 20.13 -6.04 -17.68
C PRO A 285 21.51 -6.70 -17.78
N GLY A 286 22.11 -6.96 -16.64
CA GLY A 286 23.44 -7.58 -16.62
C GLY A 286 23.82 -8.05 -15.22
N LYS A 287 24.98 -8.68 -15.12
CA LYS A 287 25.59 -9.05 -13.84
C LYS A 287 26.43 -7.87 -13.36
N VAL A 288 26.33 -7.56 -12.07
CA VAL A 288 27.09 -6.51 -11.39
C VAL A 288 27.96 -7.16 -10.33
N ALA A 289 29.25 -6.86 -10.35
CA ALA A 289 30.13 -7.13 -9.23
C ALA A 289 30.00 -5.98 -8.22
N TRP A 290 29.55 -6.29 -7.02
CA TRP A 290 29.33 -5.32 -5.97
C TRP A 290 30.05 -5.74 -4.69
N ASP A 291 31.26 -5.21 -4.52
CA ASP A 291 32.17 -5.54 -3.43
C ASP A 291 31.64 -5.15 -2.04
N TRP A 292 30.92 -4.05 -1.94
CA TRP A 292 30.30 -3.63 -0.68
C TRP A 292 29.38 -4.71 -0.10
N TRP A 293 28.65 -5.44 -0.95
CA TRP A 293 27.77 -6.53 -0.53
C TRP A 293 28.53 -7.65 0.19
N ASN A 294 29.81 -7.85 -0.16
CA ASN A 294 30.68 -8.84 0.46
C ASN A 294 31.53 -8.27 1.61
N ASP A 295 31.05 -7.20 2.28
CA ASP A 295 31.75 -6.56 3.38
C ASP A 295 33.17 -6.09 3.01
N TRP A 296 33.34 -5.59 1.78
CA TRP A 296 34.63 -5.17 1.22
C TRP A 296 35.70 -6.26 1.22
N ASN A 297 35.33 -7.53 1.31
CA ASN A 297 36.21 -8.67 1.48
C ASN A 297 36.90 -9.08 0.17
N LEU A 298 37.63 -8.17 -0.43
CA LEU A 298 38.60 -8.48 -1.51
C LEU A 298 39.99 -8.58 -0.90
N TYR A 299 40.36 -9.79 -0.47
CA TYR A 299 41.67 -10.02 0.12
C TYR A 299 42.79 -9.86 -0.91
N GLY A 300 43.81 -9.11 -0.56
CA GLY A 300 45.03 -8.94 -1.38
C GLY A 300 44.88 -7.95 -2.55
N VAL A 301 43.77 -7.26 -2.64
CA VAL A 301 43.55 -6.24 -3.68
C VAL A 301 43.12 -4.93 -3.00
N ASP A 302 43.77 -3.83 -3.37
CA ASP A 302 43.27 -2.50 -3.00
C ASP A 302 41.92 -2.29 -3.68
N PHE A 303 40.95 -1.76 -2.94
CA PHE A 303 39.60 -1.45 -3.44
C PHE A 303 39.63 -0.67 -4.76
N ARG A 304 40.58 0.27 -4.91
CA ARG A 304 40.75 1.05 -6.14
C ARG A 304 41.27 0.22 -7.32
N ALA A 305 42.01 -0.82 -7.07
CA ALA A 305 42.50 -1.73 -8.12
C ALA A 305 41.36 -2.62 -8.64
N GLY A 306 40.41 -3.01 -7.79
CA GLY A 306 39.23 -3.75 -8.19
C GLY A 306 38.27 -2.98 -9.13
N ILE A 307 38.30 -1.66 -9.10
CA ILE A 307 37.51 -0.81 -10.00
C ILE A 307 38.15 -0.70 -11.39
N ASN A 308 39.46 -0.90 -11.50
CA ASN A 308 40.20 -0.67 -12.72
C ASN A 308 40.48 -1.97 -13.52
N ASN A 309 40.03 -3.10 -13.00
CA ASN A 309 40.09 -4.40 -13.66
C ASN A 309 38.70 -4.94 -13.98
#